data_601916b79f9fa7bbd26fbbbe922cd769
#
_entry.id   601916b79f9fa7bbd26fbbbe922cd769
#
_cell.length_a   1.000
_cell.length_b   1.000
_cell.length_c   1.000
_cell.angle_alpha   90.00
_cell.angle_beta   90.00
_cell.angle_gamma   90.00
#
_symmetry.space_group_name_H-M   'P 1'
#
loop_
_entity.id
_entity.type
_entity.pdbx_description
1 polymer ?
#
loop_
_entity_poly.entity_id
_entity_poly.type
_entity_poly.pdbx_seq_one_letter_code
_entity_poly.pdbx_strand_id
1 'polypeptide(L)'
;MKYAFKLLAALTLCVLLIASLALSKTKAGSGAQSNQNQSQGARNQSQTAQSAVELPSEKHLRHVRQLTFGGENAEAYFSGDGRWLIFQSKRDGRECDQIYTMRADGSGETRLVSTGKGRTTCSYFFPRGGKILYSSTHLADAKCPPSADYSRGYVWAIYPSYDIFTAKPDGSGVKQLTNSPGYDAESTMSVDGKRIVFTSMRDGDLDIYTMDADGRNVKRLTNELGYDGGPFFSRDGRKIVYRANHPKTPAEVERYKKLLAENLIEPNALEIWVMNSDGSDKRQVTSLGVASFAPYFLPDGKRIIFASNYPSIRSRDFNLFVVGIDGKGLEQITFNDTFDGFPMFSPDGRKLVFASNRNAKTRGDTNVFIADWIE
;
A
#
# COMPACT_ATOMS: atom_id res chain seq x y z
N MET A 1 21.12 -18.89 -47.78
CA MET A 1 19.85 -18.87 -48.49
C MET A 1 18.94 -17.92 -47.70
N LYS A 2 18.94 -16.60 -47.95
CA LYS A 2 18.13 -15.85 -48.97
C LYS A 2 16.65 -16.23 -48.93
N TYR A 3 15.82 -15.31 -48.38
CA TYR A 3 14.78 -14.46 -48.96
C TYR A 3 14.05 -13.81 -47.79
N ALA A 4 13.99 -12.59 -47.45
CA ALA A 4 13.72 -11.29 -48.15
C ALA A 4 12.37 -11.23 -48.89
N PHE A 5 11.51 -10.31 -48.48
CA PHE A 5 10.65 -9.39 -49.27
C PHE A 5 9.45 -8.94 -48.43
N LYS A 6 9.28 -7.74 -48.13
CA LYS A 6 8.98 -6.39 -48.71
C LYS A 6 7.59 -5.98 -48.20
N LEU A 7 7.53 -4.88 -47.49
CA LEU A 7 7.00 -3.54 -47.84
C LEU A 7 5.72 -3.50 -48.71
N LEU A 8 4.68 -2.85 -48.24
CA LEU A 8 4.07 -1.76 -48.96
C LEU A 8 3.25 -0.85 -48.03
N ALA A 9 3.50 0.42 -48.25
CA ALA A 9 2.86 1.58 -47.62
C ALA A 9 1.74 2.13 -48.55
N ALA A 10 1.10 3.15 -48.06
CA ALA A 10 0.30 4.18 -48.75
C ALA A 10 -1.24 4.04 -48.60
N LEU A 11 -2.08 5.02 -48.48
CA LEU A 11 -2.03 6.49 -48.55
C LEU A 11 -3.40 7.00 -48.10
N THR A 12 -3.44 8.05 -47.33
CA THR A 12 -4.28 9.26 -47.35
C THR A 12 -5.61 9.27 -48.12
N LEU A 13 -6.68 9.76 -47.48
CA LEU A 13 -7.46 10.89 -48.06
C LEU A 13 -8.34 11.60 -47.02
N CYS A 14 -8.16 12.92 -46.95
CA CYS A 14 -9.05 13.91 -46.35
C CYS A 14 -10.33 14.07 -47.15
N VAL A 15 -11.49 14.31 -46.53
CA VAL A 15 -12.54 15.17 -47.10
C VAL A 15 -13.18 16.00 -45.99
N LEU A 16 -13.04 17.30 -46.15
CA LEU A 16 -13.75 18.42 -45.52
C LEU A 16 -15.15 18.60 -46.15
N LEU A 17 -16.02 19.28 -45.42
CA LEU A 17 -17.11 20.19 -45.82
C LEU A 17 -18.43 19.81 -45.14
N ILE A 18 -19.28 20.66 -44.63
CA ILE A 18 -19.56 22.11 -44.59
C ILE A 18 -20.62 22.34 -43.50
N ALA A 19 -20.59 23.50 -42.90
CA ALA A 19 -21.59 24.03 -42.00
C ALA A 19 -22.92 24.35 -42.68
N SER A 20 -24.02 24.24 -41.93
CA SER A 20 -25.25 25.00 -42.25
C SER A 20 -25.91 25.45 -40.94
N LEU A 21 -25.90 26.77 -40.73
CA LEU A 21 -26.74 27.48 -39.78
C LEU A 21 -28.21 27.33 -40.14
N ALA A 22 -29.05 27.05 -39.17
CA ALA A 22 -30.46 27.40 -39.20
C ALA A 22 -30.86 27.98 -37.85
N LEU A 23 -31.06 29.29 -37.80
CA LEU A 23 -31.80 29.98 -36.74
C LEU A 23 -33.29 29.64 -36.83
N SER A 24 -33.88 29.19 -35.73
CA SER A 24 -35.30 29.42 -35.50
C SER A 24 -35.56 29.80 -34.04
N LYS A 25 -36.10 30.98 -33.87
CA LYS A 25 -36.65 31.48 -32.58
C LYS A 25 -37.96 30.75 -32.31
N THR A 26 -38.14 30.22 -31.10
CA THR A 26 -39.48 30.20 -30.45
C THR A 26 -39.37 30.05 -28.94
N LYS A 27 -39.95 31.03 -28.27
CA LYS A 27 -40.72 31.10 -27.01
C LYS A 27 -40.25 30.39 -25.74
N ALA A 28 -40.07 31.24 -24.73
CA ALA A 28 -40.04 30.90 -23.32
C ALA A 28 -41.33 30.15 -22.87
N GLY A 29 -41.15 29.12 -22.09
CA GLY A 29 -42.21 28.36 -21.41
C GLY A 29 -41.65 27.41 -20.38
N SER A 30 -41.85 27.79 -19.09
CA SER A 30 -41.86 26.97 -17.85
C SER A 30 -40.80 25.89 -17.66
N GLY A 31 -39.72 26.28 -17.03
CA GLY A 31 -38.71 25.36 -16.50
C GLY A 31 -38.87 25.10 -15.00
N ALA A 32 -39.68 24.13 -14.62
CA ALA A 32 -39.74 23.67 -13.22
C ALA A 32 -39.71 22.15 -13.02
N GLN A 33 -39.63 21.37 -14.12
CA GLN A 33 -39.62 19.90 -14.01
C GLN A 33 -38.29 19.19 -14.33
N SER A 34 -37.26 19.89 -14.85
CA SER A 34 -36.00 19.26 -15.26
C SER A 34 -35.00 19.06 -14.11
N ASN A 35 -35.09 19.82 -13.00
CA ASN A 35 -34.13 19.73 -11.90
C ASN A 35 -34.39 18.58 -10.90
N GLN A 36 -35.62 18.04 -10.83
CA GLN A 36 -35.90 16.90 -9.97
C GLN A 36 -35.45 15.57 -10.58
N ASN A 37 -35.53 15.40 -11.90
CA ASN A 37 -35.08 14.16 -12.53
C ASN A 37 -33.55 14.02 -12.62
N GLN A 38 -32.80 15.12 -12.70
CA GLN A 38 -31.34 15.07 -12.64
C GLN A 38 -30.83 14.77 -11.23
N SER A 39 -31.47 15.29 -10.19
CA SER A 39 -31.10 15.02 -8.80
C SER A 39 -31.48 13.58 -8.37
N GLN A 40 -32.53 13.00 -8.90
CA GLN A 40 -32.89 11.60 -8.67
C GLN A 40 -31.98 10.64 -9.44
N GLY A 41 -31.62 10.95 -10.68
CA GLY A 41 -30.66 10.16 -11.48
C GLY A 41 -29.26 10.15 -10.85
N ALA A 42 -28.78 11.28 -10.36
CA ALA A 42 -27.49 11.37 -9.66
C ALA A 42 -27.51 10.66 -8.29
N ARG A 43 -28.62 10.73 -7.54
CA ARG A 43 -28.80 9.98 -6.28
C ARG A 43 -28.88 8.48 -6.52
N ASN A 44 -29.59 8.02 -7.55
CA ASN A 44 -29.67 6.60 -7.90
C ASN A 44 -28.34 6.03 -8.42
N GLN A 45 -27.58 6.81 -9.21
CA GLN A 45 -26.24 6.40 -9.64
C GLN A 45 -25.24 6.36 -8.47
N SER A 46 -25.34 7.30 -7.53
CA SER A 46 -24.54 7.31 -6.31
C SER A 46 -24.87 6.11 -5.40
N GLN A 47 -26.16 5.78 -5.24
CA GLN A 47 -26.59 4.63 -4.43
C GLN A 47 -26.23 3.29 -5.08
N THR A 48 -26.34 3.15 -6.40
CA THR A 48 -25.91 1.93 -7.11
C THR A 48 -24.39 1.76 -7.13
N ALA A 49 -23.61 2.84 -7.20
CA ALA A 49 -22.16 2.79 -7.09
C ALA A 49 -21.70 2.42 -5.67
N GLN A 50 -22.43 2.87 -4.64
CA GLN A 50 -22.13 2.57 -3.25
C GLN A 50 -22.48 1.12 -2.90
N SER A 51 -23.57 0.56 -3.43
CA SER A 51 -23.92 -0.85 -3.26
C SER A 51 -22.96 -1.84 -3.93
N ALA A 52 -22.17 -1.40 -4.90
CA ALA A 52 -21.19 -2.24 -5.61
C ALA A 52 -19.87 -2.42 -4.83
N VAL A 53 -19.60 -1.64 -3.79
CA VAL A 53 -18.36 -1.70 -2.99
C VAL A 53 -18.56 -2.24 -1.58
N GLU A 54 -19.78 -2.24 -1.06
CA GLU A 54 -20.16 -2.90 0.20
C GLU A 54 -20.62 -4.33 -0.07
N LEU A 55 -20.00 -5.31 0.59
CA LEU A 55 -20.37 -6.71 0.51
C LEU A 55 -21.16 -7.09 1.79
N PRO A 56 -22.35 -7.72 1.67
CA PRO A 56 -23.18 -8.08 2.84
C PRO A 56 -22.48 -9.03 3.81
N SER A 57 -21.50 -9.80 3.36
CA SER A 57 -20.69 -10.70 4.17
C SER A 57 -19.69 -9.99 5.08
N GLU A 58 -19.34 -8.73 4.79
CA GLU A 58 -18.35 -7.92 5.51
C GLU A 58 -18.97 -7.27 6.75
N LYS A 59 -19.22 -8.06 7.79
CA LYS A 59 -19.97 -7.65 8.98
C LYS A 59 -19.37 -6.49 9.76
N HIS A 60 -18.03 -6.35 9.69
CA HIS A 60 -17.27 -5.31 10.40
C HIS A 60 -17.14 -4.02 9.62
N LEU A 61 -17.56 -3.97 8.35
CA LEU A 61 -17.43 -2.80 7.50
C LEU A 61 -18.79 -2.18 7.19
N ARG A 62 -18.90 -0.86 7.33
CA ARG A 62 -20.06 -0.07 6.95
C ARG A 62 -19.63 1.18 6.21
N HIS A 63 -20.50 1.68 5.35
CA HIS A 63 -20.27 2.91 4.58
C HIS A 63 -18.95 2.87 3.81
N VAL A 64 -18.64 1.72 3.20
CA VAL A 64 -17.43 1.52 2.41
C VAL A 64 -17.42 2.51 1.25
N ARG A 65 -16.36 3.30 1.14
CA ARG A 65 -16.22 4.32 0.09
C ARG A 65 -14.87 4.19 -0.60
N GLN A 66 -14.88 4.29 -1.91
CA GLN A 66 -13.67 4.39 -2.70
C GLN A 66 -13.15 5.84 -2.69
N LEU A 67 -11.86 6.03 -2.45
CA LEU A 67 -11.22 7.36 -2.34
C LEU A 67 -10.32 7.68 -3.53
N THR A 68 -9.78 6.68 -4.23
CA THR A 68 -8.98 6.86 -5.45
C THR A 68 -9.63 6.11 -6.62
N PHE A 69 -9.40 6.58 -7.85
CA PHE A 69 -10.06 6.06 -9.03
C PHE A 69 -9.02 5.86 -10.14
N GLY A 70 -8.59 4.59 -10.32
CA GLY A 70 -7.59 4.18 -11.29
C GLY A 70 -6.15 4.29 -10.80
N GLY A 71 -5.25 3.58 -11.47
CA GLY A 71 -3.84 3.45 -11.13
C GLY A 71 -3.55 2.41 -10.03
N GLU A 72 -2.28 2.26 -9.70
CA GLU A 72 -1.82 1.38 -8.63
C GLU A 72 -1.67 2.20 -7.34
N ASN A 73 -2.60 2.05 -6.38
CA ASN A 73 -2.59 2.78 -5.11
C ASN A 73 -2.52 1.80 -3.96
N ALA A 74 -1.59 1.98 -3.03
CA ALA A 74 -1.37 1.08 -1.90
C ALA A 74 -0.86 1.82 -0.66
N GLU A 75 -0.86 1.12 0.48
CA GLU A 75 -0.25 1.57 1.72
C GLU A 75 -0.74 2.94 2.17
N ALA A 76 -2.06 3.11 2.24
CA ALA A 76 -2.66 4.35 2.71
C ALA A 76 -2.73 4.37 4.23
N TYR A 77 -2.09 5.37 4.85
CA TYR A 77 -1.97 5.48 6.30
C TYR A 77 -2.46 6.85 6.80
N PHE A 78 -3.14 6.85 7.95
CA PHE A 78 -3.68 8.07 8.53
C PHE A 78 -2.61 8.98 9.13
N SER A 79 -2.84 10.29 9.05
CA SER A 79 -2.17 11.27 9.91
C SER A 79 -2.61 11.09 11.37
N GLY A 80 -1.79 11.58 12.32
CA GLY A 80 -2.09 11.46 13.74
C GLY A 80 -3.38 12.14 14.20
N ASP A 81 -3.89 13.10 13.43
CA ASP A 81 -5.20 13.76 13.66
C ASP A 81 -6.35 13.12 12.86
N GLY A 82 -6.06 12.06 12.09
CA GLY A 82 -7.04 11.32 11.29
C GLY A 82 -7.61 12.05 10.08
N ARG A 83 -7.13 13.26 9.76
CA ARG A 83 -7.70 14.09 8.68
C ARG A 83 -7.09 13.86 7.32
N TRP A 84 -5.89 13.28 7.26
CA TRP A 84 -5.15 13.05 6.02
C TRP A 84 -4.78 11.59 5.88
N LEU A 85 -4.62 11.16 4.63
CA LEU A 85 -3.99 9.90 4.24
C LEU A 85 -2.71 10.22 3.48
N ILE A 86 -1.67 9.41 3.72
CA ILE A 86 -0.44 9.34 2.93
C ILE A 86 -0.39 7.95 2.30
N PHE A 87 -0.06 7.85 1.02
CA PHE A 87 -0.07 6.59 0.30
C PHE A 87 0.89 6.60 -0.88
N GLN A 88 1.30 5.42 -1.32
CA GLN A 88 2.06 5.27 -2.56
C GLN A 88 1.13 5.09 -3.75
N SER A 89 1.53 5.63 -4.88
CA SER A 89 0.75 5.52 -6.11
C SER A 89 1.61 5.67 -7.35
N LYS A 90 1.29 4.85 -8.35
CA LYS A 90 1.75 5.00 -9.72
C LYS A 90 0.65 5.67 -10.54
N ARG A 91 0.77 6.98 -10.72
CA ARG A 91 -0.20 7.85 -11.41
C ARG A 91 0.50 9.01 -12.13
N ASP A 92 -0.26 9.85 -12.80
CA ASP A 92 0.21 11.07 -13.47
C ASP A 92 1.30 10.78 -14.52
N GLY A 93 1.20 9.61 -15.22
CA GLY A 93 2.16 9.20 -16.23
C GLY A 93 3.53 8.78 -15.69
N ARG A 94 3.66 8.55 -14.37
CA ARG A 94 4.92 8.11 -13.76
C ARG A 94 5.15 6.62 -13.97
N GLU A 95 6.40 6.25 -14.16
CA GLU A 95 6.79 4.86 -14.41
C GLU A 95 6.81 4.00 -13.14
N CYS A 96 7.00 4.60 -11.96
CA CYS A 96 6.97 3.92 -10.68
C CYS A 96 6.33 4.74 -9.57
N ASP A 97 6.15 4.07 -8.43
CA ASP A 97 5.47 4.62 -7.27
C ASP A 97 6.13 5.88 -6.75
N GLN A 98 5.28 6.82 -6.34
CA GLN A 98 5.61 8.03 -5.63
C GLN A 98 4.65 8.19 -4.44
N ILE A 99 5.00 9.06 -3.50
CA ILE A 99 4.18 9.30 -2.33
C ILE A 99 3.28 10.52 -2.54
N TYR A 100 2.02 10.30 -2.20
CA TYR A 100 0.96 11.31 -2.29
C TYR A 100 0.23 11.45 -0.96
N THR A 101 -0.41 12.60 -0.77
CA THR A 101 -1.34 12.84 0.34
C THR A 101 -2.70 13.26 -0.19
N MET A 102 -3.75 12.92 0.55
CA MET A 102 -5.14 13.33 0.29
C MET A 102 -5.89 13.48 1.60
N ARG A 103 -7.04 14.14 1.56
CA ARG A 103 -7.94 14.19 2.71
C ARG A 103 -8.60 12.83 2.95
N ALA A 104 -8.70 12.42 4.21
CA ALA A 104 -9.31 11.13 4.58
C ALA A 104 -10.82 11.08 4.29
N ASP A 105 -11.48 12.22 4.17
CA ASP A 105 -12.88 12.32 3.74
C ASP A 105 -13.07 12.20 2.22
N GLY A 106 -11.97 12.11 1.46
CA GLY A 106 -11.97 12.05 -0.01
C GLY A 106 -12.17 13.41 -0.69
N SER A 107 -12.27 14.49 0.07
CA SER A 107 -12.40 15.84 -0.49
C SER A 107 -11.07 16.43 -0.94
N GLY A 108 -11.12 17.35 -1.91
CA GLY A 108 -9.96 18.07 -2.39
C GLY A 108 -9.06 17.24 -3.32
N GLU A 109 -7.85 17.77 -3.56
CA GLU A 109 -6.91 17.22 -4.50
C GLU A 109 -5.90 16.28 -3.83
N THR A 110 -5.46 15.28 -4.58
CA THR A 110 -4.30 14.46 -4.24
C THR A 110 -3.02 15.22 -4.57
N ARG A 111 -2.06 15.25 -3.65
CA ARG A 111 -0.81 16.01 -3.80
C ARG A 111 0.40 15.11 -3.73
N LEU A 112 1.31 15.24 -4.70
CA LEU A 112 2.63 14.61 -4.68
C LEU A 112 3.46 15.26 -3.54
N VAL A 113 4.06 14.43 -2.67
CA VAL A 113 4.89 14.87 -1.54
C VAL A 113 6.26 14.21 -1.49
N SER A 114 6.56 13.29 -2.41
CA SER A 114 7.93 12.80 -2.68
C SER A 114 8.59 13.59 -3.80
N THR A 115 9.84 13.29 -4.08
CA THR A 115 10.66 14.05 -5.05
C THR A 115 10.19 13.94 -6.51
N GLY A 116 9.34 12.96 -6.82
CA GLY A 116 8.96 12.64 -8.20
C GLY A 116 10.05 11.90 -8.99
N LYS A 117 11.16 11.53 -8.33
CA LYS A 117 12.33 10.84 -8.91
C LYS A 117 12.53 9.50 -8.24
N GLY A 118 13.14 8.54 -8.96
CA GLY A 118 13.36 7.19 -8.48
C GLY A 118 12.04 6.49 -8.15
N ARG A 119 12.09 5.39 -7.43
CA ARG A 119 10.94 4.71 -6.84
C ARG A 119 10.82 5.12 -5.36
N THR A 120 9.62 5.40 -4.90
CA THR A 120 9.36 5.78 -3.51
C THR A 120 8.22 4.94 -2.94
N THR A 121 8.39 4.40 -1.73
CA THR A 121 7.45 3.47 -1.09
C THR A 121 7.35 3.69 0.42
N CYS A 122 6.42 2.98 1.07
CA CYS A 122 6.33 2.81 2.53
C CYS A 122 6.39 4.14 3.29
N SER A 123 5.40 4.99 3.05
CA SER A 123 5.34 6.31 3.66
C SER A 123 4.56 6.32 4.96
N TYR A 124 4.87 7.25 5.85
CA TYR A 124 4.18 7.42 7.11
C TYR A 124 4.15 8.89 7.56
N PHE A 125 3.12 9.28 8.32
CA PHE A 125 3.13 10.58 8.99
C PHE A 125 3.84 10.52 10.35
N PHE A 126 4.52 11.60 10.70
CA PHE A 126 4.88 11.82 12.11
C PHE A 126 3.61 12.07 12.91
N PRO A 127 3.40 11.40 14.06
CA PRO A 127 2.13 11.44 14.80
C PRO A 127 1.69 12.83 15.25
N ARG A 128 2.65 13.70 15.52
CA ARG A 128 2.40 15.11 15.90
C ARG A 128 2.33 16.07 14.71
N GLY A 129 2.33 15.52 13.48
CA GLY A 129 2.40 16.31 12.26
C GLY A 129 3.78 16.92 12.00
N GLY A 130 3.85 17.86 11.06
CA GLY A 130 5.06 18.62 10.71
C GLY A 130 6.08 17.90 9.86
N LYS A 131 6.03 16.57 9.77
CA LYS A 131 6.91 15.74 8.92
C LYS A 131 6.20 14.52 8.38
N ILE A 132 6.74 14.01 7.28
CA ILE A 132 6.45 12.70 6.70
C ILE A 132 7.74 11.87 6.63
N LEU A 133 7.58 10.57 6.54
CA LEU A 133 8.62 9.55 6.40
C LEU A 133 8.34 8.77 5.13
N TYR A 134 9.36 8.38 4.38
CA TYR A 134 9.24 7.48 3.22
C TYR A 134 10.59 6.87 2.84
N SER A 135 10.56 5.77 2.10
CA SER A 135 11.76 5.14 1.54
C SER A 135 11.85 5.44 0.05
N SER A 136 13.07 5.72 -0.46
CA SER A 136 13.25 6.13 -1.86
C SER A 136 14.62 5.77 -2.41
N THR A 137 14.66 5.52 -3.73
CA THR A 137 15.89 5.27 -4.49
C THR A 137 16.42 6.54 -5.19
N HIS A 138 15.80 7.70 -4.99
CA HIS A 138 16.02 8.91 -5.80
C HIS A 138 17.44 9.51 -5.73
N LEU A 139 18.20 9.21 -4.67
CA LEU A 139 19.59 9.65 -4.58
C LEU A 139 20.52 8.77 -5.40
N ALA A 140 20.22 7.49 -5.58
CA ALA A 140 21.02 6.59 -6.40
C ALA A 140 20.75 6.80 -7.89
N ASP A 141 19.47 6.92 -8.29
CA ASP A 141 19.08 7.26 -9.65
C ASP A 141 17.73 8.01 -9.65
N ALA A 142 17.63 9.00 -10.51
CA ALA A 142 16.38 9.73 -10.74
C ALA A 142 15.35 8.91 -11.53
N LYS A 143 15.79 7.87 -12.25
CA LYS A 143 14.94 6.94 -13.01
C LYS A 143 14.35 5.86 -12.11
N CYS A 144 13.29 5.22 -12.58
CA CYS A 144 12.75 4.03 -11.95
C CYS A 144 13.74 2.87 -12.03
N PRO A 145 14.01 2.16 -10.92
CA PRO A 145 14.77 0.92 -10.99
C PRO A 145 14.01 -0.13 -11.82
N PRO A 146 14.72 -1.07 -12.48
CA PRO A 146 14.09 -2.14 -13.25
C PRO A 146 13.12 -2.94 -12.41
N SER A 147 12.00 -3.38 -12.99
CA SER A 147 11.08 -4.31 -12.33
C SER A 147 11.73 -5.67 -12.13
N ALA A 148 11.28 -6.42 -11.11
CA ALA A 148 11.70 -7.80 -10.92
C ALA A 148 11.37 -8.66 -12.15
N ASP A 149 12.21 -9.68 -12.42
CA ASP A 149 11.94 -10.68 -13.45
C ASP A 149 10.95 -11.73 -12.91
N TYR A 150 9.69 -11.57 -13.27
CA TYR A 150 8.60 -12.47 -12.87
C TYR A 150 8.58 -13.81 -13.63
N SER A 151 9.47 -14.04 -14.59
CA SER A 151 9.60 -15.36 -15.25
C SER A 151 10.01 -16.46 -14.27
N ARG A 152 10.59 -16.08 -13.15
CA ARG A 152 11.03 -16.97 -12.05
C ARG A 152 9.95 -17.27 -11.01
N GLY A 153 8.75 -16.73 -11.17
CA GLY A 153 7.65 -16.79 -10.21
C GLY A 153 7.35 -15.44 -9.57
N TYR A 154 6.52 -15.45 -8.54
CA TYR A 154 6.18 -14.23 -7.79
C TYR A 154 7.29 -13.91 -6.79
N VAL A 155 8.05 -12.89 -7.07
CA VAL A 155 9.18 -12.41 -6.25
C VAL A 155 9.04 -10.91 -5.99
N TRP A 156 9.59 -10.44 -4.87
CA TRP A 156 9.75 -9.02 -4.56
C TRP A 156 11.20 -8.61 -4.77
N ALA A 157 11.39 -7.47 -5.44
CA ALA A 157 12.71 -6.88 -5.59
C ALA A 157 13.09 -6.09 -4.32
N ILE A 158 14.27 -6.39 -3.81
CA ILE A 158 14.89 -5.70 -2.67
C ILE A 158 15.96 -4.76 -3.25
N TYR A 159 15.54 -3.55 -3.62
CA TYR A 159 16.48 -2.60 -4.25
C TYR A 159 17.47 -2.08 -3.21
N PRO A 160 18.81 -2.37 -3.35
CA PRO A 160 19.81 -1.94 -2.37
C PRO A 160 20.00 -0.43 -2.27
N SER A 161 19.39 0.30 -3.19
CA SER A 161 19.42 1.77 -3.25
C SER A 161 18.30 2.45 -2.47
N TYR A 162 17.45 1.70 -1.78
CA TYR A 162 16.46 2.32 -0.90
C TYR A 162 17.13 2.83 0.37
N ASP A 163 16.88 4.11 0.63
CA ASP A 163 17.14 4.76 1.91
C ASP A 163 15.87 5.40 2.47
N ILE A 164 15.88 5.67 3.76
CA ILE A 164 14.78 6.31 4.49
C ILE A 164 14.99 7.82 4.54
N PHE A 165 13.93 8.57 4.24
CA PHE A 165 13.92 10.03 4.20
C PHE A 165 12.80 10.60 5.05
N THR A 166 13.01 11.82 5.56
CA THR A 166 11.94 12.67 6.06
C THR A 166 11.79 13.91 5.17
N ALA A 167 10.57 14.44 5.12
CA ALA A 167 10.27 15.71 4.48
C ALA A 167 9.18 16.45 5.29
N LYS A 168 8.89 17.70 4.93
CA LYS A 168 7.68 18.38 5.38
C LYS A 168 6.45 17.77 4.68
N PRO A 169 5.22 17.96 5.21
CA PRO A 169 4.01 17.43 4.58
C PRO A 169 3.72 17.99 3.18
N ASP A 170 4.36 19.09 2.79
CA ASP A 170 4.31 19.66 1.44
C ASP A 170 5.37 19.09 0.49
N GLY A 171 6.20 18.13 0.96
CA GLY A 171 7.30 17.51 0.22
C GLY A 171 8.61 18.29 0.25
N SER A 172 8.67 19.47 0.84
CA SER A 172 9.88 20.25 0.94
C SER A 172 10.78 19.79 2.10
N GLY A 173 12.04 20.23 2.09
CA GLY A 173 12.98 20.00 3.21
C GLY A 173 13.34 18.50 3.37
N VAL A 174 13.50 17.78 2.27
CA VAL A 174 13.91 16.38 2.24
C VAL A 174 15.24 16.20 2.98
N LYS A 175 15.27 15.26 3.92
CA LYS A 175 16.47 14.87 4.67
C LYS A 175 16.59 13.36 4.69
N GLN A 176 17.76 12.86 4.30
CA GLN A 176 18.14 11.45 4.41
C GLN A 176 18.37 11.08 5.86
N LEU A 177 17.84 9.91 6.30
CA LEU A 177 18.05 9.35 7.64
C LEU A 177 18.99 8.15 7.63
N THR A 178 18.98 7.35 6.55
CA THR A 178 19.86 6.18 6.39
C THR A 178 20.71 6.33 5.15
N ASN A 179 21.90 5.73 5.17
CA ASN A 179 22.84 5.66 4.05
C ASN A 179 23.72 4.41 4.14
N SER A 180 23.26 3.38 4.83
CA SER A 180 23.99 2.10 4.93
C SER A 180 23.91 1.34 3.62
N PRO A 181 24.90 0.51 3.31
CA PRO A 181 24.82 -0.39 2.15
C PRO A 181 23.61 -1.33 2.29
N GLY A 182 22.89 -1.52 1.18
CA GLY A 182 21.73 -2.40 1.13
C GLY A 182 20.39 -1.68 1.31
N TYR A 183 19.35 -2.47 1.43
CA TYR A 183 17.97 -2.03 1.52
C TYR A 183 17.65 -1.46 2.90
N ASP A 184 17.18 -0.21 2.96
CA ASP A 184 16.58 0.41 4.15
C ASP A 184 15.19 0.92 3.77
N ALA A 185 14.12 0.23 4.19
CA ALA A 185 12.75 0.59 3.84
C ALA A 185 11.69 0.10 4.85
N GLU A 186 10.42 0.14 4.45
CA GLU A 186 9.27 -0.32 5.24
C GLU A 186 9.18 0.36 6.61
N SER A 187 9.52 1.65 6.65
CA SER A 187 9.66 2.39 7.89
C SER A 187 8.32 2.93 8.41
N THR A 188 8.06 2.71 9.71
CA THR A 188 6.91 3.26 10.42
C THR A 188 7.35 3.90 11.74
N MET A 189 6.44 4.62 12.39
CA MET A 189 6.77 5.46 13.53
C MET A 189 6.03 5.03 14.80
N SER A 190 6.71 5.11 15.95
CA SER A 190 6.05 4.98 17.25
C SER A 190 5.06 6.14 17.48
N VAL A 191 3.98 5.87 18.22
CA VAL A 191 2.90 6.85 18.47
C VAL A 191 3.39 8.09 19.21
N ASP A 192 4.43 7.99 20.02
CA ASP A 192 5.06 9.13 20.70
C ASP A 192 5.95 9.97 19.74
N GLY A 193 6.19 9.49 18.52
CA GLY A 193 6.99 10.15 17.49
C GLY A 193 8.50 10.15 17.76
N LYS A 194 8.99 9.30 18.65
CA LYS A 194 10.40 9.28 19.04
C LYS A 194 11.24 8.21 18.35
N ARG A 195 10.63 7.11 17.93
CA ARG A 195 11.32 5.98 17.30
C ARG A 195 10.73 5.64 15.94
N ILE A 196 11.60 5.23 15.04
CA ILE A 196 11.29 4.63 13.76
C ILE A 196 11.63 3.16 13.85
N VAL A 197 10.74 2.27 13.37
CA VAL A 197 11.03 0.87 13.13
C VAL A 197 11.04 0.64 11.62
N PHE A 198 11.95 -0.18 11.12
CA PHE A 198 12.16 -0.36 9.68
C PHE A 198 12.82 -1.71 9.37
N THR A 199 12.77 -2.12 8.10
CA THR A 199 13.49 -3.27 7.56
C THR A 199 14.80 -2.82 6.96
N SER A 200 15.89 -3.54 7.26
CA SER A 200 17.22 -3.23 6.74
C SER A 200 18.01 -4.50 6.39
N MET A 201 18.83 -4.40 5.33
CA MET A 201 19.74 -5.46 4.89
C MET A 201 21.20 -5.16 5.24
N ARG A 202 21.46 -4.19 6.11
CA ARG A 202 22.83 -3.70 6.47
C ARG A 202 23.77 -4.75 7.02
N ASP A 203 23.25 -5.79 7.66
CA ASP A 203 24.04 -6.90 8.24
C ASP A 203 23.94 -8.18 7.38
N GLY A 204 23.53 -8.05 6.11
CA GLY A 204 23.55 -9.13 5.11
C GLY A 204 22.29 -9.98 5.04
N ASP A 205 21.29 -9.70 5.87
CA ASP A 205 19.96 -10.32 5.84
C ASP A 205 18.88 -9.26 6.05
N LEU A 206 17.62 -9.59 5.80
CA LEU A 206 16.47 -8.70 5.95
C LEU A 206 15.91 -8.78 7.36
N ASP A 207 16.29 -7.83 8.18
CA ASP A 207 15.96 -7.79 9.61
C ASP A 207 15.22 -6.51 10.01
N ILE A 208 14.55 -6.56 11.14
CA ILE A 208 13.91 -5.40 11.76
C ILE A 208 14.92 -4.63 12.60
N TYR A 209 14.95 -3.33 12.40
CA TYR A 209 15.76 -2.35 13.15
C TYR A 209 14.88 -1.26 13.73
N THR A 210 15.39 -0.60 14.77
CA THR A 210 14.86 0.67 15.25
C THR A 210 15.93 1.75 15.23
N MET A 211 15.49 3.00 15.12
CA MET A 211 16.34 4.19 15.28
C MET A 211 15.52 5.31 15.93
N ASP A 212 16.22 6.33 16.44
CA ASP A 212 15.57 7.57 16.86
C ASP A 212 14.94 8.29 15.64
N ALA A 213 13.99 9.17 15.90
CA ALA A 213 13.29 9.93 14.86
C ALA A 213 14.18 10.84 14.00
N ASP A 214 15.43 11.06 14.40
CA ASP A 214 16.45 11.84 13.68
C ASP A 214 17.48 10.98 12.92
N GLY A 215 17.33 9.64 12.95
CA GLY A 215 18.18 8.64 12.29
C GLY A 215 19.34 8.11 13.15
N ARG A 216 19.49 8.54 14.41
CA ARG A 216 20.55 8.08 15.32
C ARG A 216 20.15 6.81 16.08
N ASN A 217 21.12 6.22 16.80
CA ASN A 217 20.93 5.10 17.72
C ASN A 217 20.25 3.89 17.05
N VAL A 218 20.75 3.50 15.87
CA VAL A 218 20.24 2.35 15.13
C VAL A 218 20.53 1.07 15.92
N LYS A 219 19.50 0.24 16.11
CA LYS A 219 19.57 -1.03 16.85
C LYS A 219 18.86 -2.13 16.08
N ARG A 220 19.54 -3.26 15.84
CA ARG A 220 18.97 -4.49 15.28
C ARG A 220 18.08 -5.18 16.33
N LEU A 221 16.88 -5.61 15.92
CA LEU A 221 15.92 -6.31 16.78
C LEU A 221 15.77 -7.78 16.43
N THR A 222 15.90 -8.15 15.15
CA THR A 222 15.86 -9.55 14.67
C THR A 222 17.20 -9.94 14.06
N ASN A 223 17.50 -11.24 14.05
CA ASN A 223 18.77 -11.78 13.54
C ASN A 223 18.67 -13.26 13.13
N GLU A 224 17.46 -13.77 12.96
CA GLU A 224 17.23 -15.13 12.45
C GLU A 224 17.32 -15.11 10.94
N LEU A 225 17.98 -16.15 10.34
CA LEU A 225 18.09 -16.23 8.89
C LEU A 225 16.70 -16.25 8.24
N GLY A 226 16.45 -15.30 7.35
CA GLY A 226 15.19 -15.18 6.64
C GLY A 226 14.73 -13.74 6.47
N TYR A 227 13.54 -13.57 5.97
CA TYR A 227 12.95 -12.26 5.77
C TYR A 227 12.11 -11.86 7.00
N ASP A 228 12.48 -10.76 7.61
CA ASP A 228 11.68 -10.03 8.60
C ASP A 228 11.36 -8.63 8.05
N GLY A 229 10.08 -8.28 7.91
CA GLY A 229 9.73 -6.99 7.28
C GLY A 229 8.35 -6.45 7.63
N GLY A 230 8.07 -5.22 7.14
CA GLY A 230 6.82 -4.51 7.31
C GLY A 230 6.41 -4.28 8.76
N PRO A 231 7.28 -3.74 9.62
CA PRO A 231 7.03 -3.62 11.04
C PRO A 231 6.12 -2.43 11.38
N PHE A 232 5.23 -2.62 12.36
CA PHE A 232 4.42 -1.56 12.97
C PHE A 232 4.45 -1.63 14.48
N PHE A 233 4.56 -0.48 15.14
CA PHE A 233 4.38 -0.38 16.58
C PHE A 233 2.92 -0.57 16.98
N SER A 234 2.69 -1.18 18.14
CA SER A 234 1.40 -1.11 18.83
C SER A 234 1.12 0.32 19.29
N ARG A 235 -0.17 0.62 19.51
CA ARG A 235 -0.60 1.96 19.92
C ARG A 235 0.03 2.45 21.23
N ASP A 236 0.33 1.55 22.15
CA ASP A 236 1.04 1.85 23.40
C ASP A 236 2.57 1.89 23.25
N GLY A 237 3.10 1.60 22.05
CA GLY A 237 4.52 1.57 21.71
C GLY A 237 5.31 0.44 22.37
N ARG A 238 4.65 -0.54 23.00
CA ARG A 238 5.31 -1.63 23.74
C ARG A 238 5.63 -2.84 22.87
N LYS A 239 4.92 -3.03 21.79
CA LYS A 239 5.07 -4.17 20.87
C LYS A 239 5.32 -3.71 19.45
N ILE A 240 5.87 -4.61 18.67
CA ILE A 240 6.03 -4.51 17.21
C ILE A 240 5.39 -5.74 16.61
N VAL A 241 4.51 -5.55 15.61
CA VAL A 241 4.01 -6.59 14.71
C VAL A 241 4.79 -6.51 13.40
N TYR A 242 5.12 -7.65 12.81
CA TYR A 242 5.84 -7.75 11.54
C TYR A 242 5.46 -9.04 10.81
N ARG A 243 5.83 -9.17 9.56
CA ARG A 243 5.73 -10.41 8.82
C ARG A 243 7.11 -11.04 8.67
N ALA A 244 7.19 -12.38 8.69
CA ALA A 244 8.44 -13.07 8.55
C ALA A 244 8.32 -14.42 7.84
N ASN A 245 9.42 -14.83 7.21
CA ASN A 245 9.63 -16.18 6.71
C ASN A 245 11.05 -16.63 7.05
N HIS A 246 11.18 -17.65 7.89
CA HIS A 246 12.45 -18.23 8.28
C HIS A 246 12.58 -19.61 7.63
N PRO A 247 13.50 -19.82 6.67
CA PRO A 247 13.70 -21.09 5.99
C PRO A 247 14.20 -22.16 6.97
N LYS A 248 13.56 -23.34 6.93
CA LYS A 248 13.78 -24.41 7.92
C LYS A 248 14.61 -25.58 7.39
N THR A 249 14.52 -25.84 6.09
CA THR A 249 15.26 -26.93 5.45
C THR A 249 16.49 -26.44 4.72
N PRO A 250 17.52 -27.28 4.51
CA PRO A 250 18.69 -26.89 3.70
C PRO A 250 18.33 -26.37 2.30
N ALA A 251 17.33 -26.94 1.66
CA ALA A 251 16.88 -26.51 0.33
C ALA A 251 16.23 -25.12 0.36
N GLU A 252 15.41 -24.82 1.39
CA GLU A 252 14.82 -23.49 1.57
C GLU A 252 15.89 -22.44 1.88
N VAL A 253 16.88 -22.80 2.71
CA VAL A 253 18.02 -21.92 3.04
C VAL A 253 18.83 -21.59 1.77
N GLU A 254 19.15 -22.58 0.97
CA GLU A 254 19.89 -22.38 -0.28
C GLU A 254 19.09 -21.50 -1.25
N ARG A 255 17.79 -21.76 -1.40
CA ARG A 255 16.89 -20.97 -2.25
C ARG A 255 16.81 -19.53 -1.78
N TYR A 256 16.58 -19.30 -0.48
CA TYR A 256 16.53 -17.96 0.10
C TYR A 256 17.82 -17.17 -0.16
N LYS A 257 18.99 -17.77 0.17
CA LYS A 257 20.29 -17.14 -0.03
C LYS A 257 20.58 -16.83 -1.51
N LYS A 258 20.19 -17.73 -2.41
CA LYS A 258 20.33 -17.51 -3.85
C LYS A 258 19.50 -16.33 -4.33
N LEU A 259 18.23 -16.23 -3.92
CA LEU A 259 17.37 -15.12 -4.29
C LEU A 259 17.86 -13.80 -3.68
N LEU A 260 18.25 -13.81 -2.41
CA LEU A 260 18.75 -12.63 -1.72
C LEU A 260 20.04 -12.09 -2.37
N ALA A 261 20.95 -12.96 -2.84
CA ALA A 261 22.13 -12.57 -3.59
C ALA A 261 21.80 -11.88 -4.94
N GLU A 262 20.60 -12.09 -5.46
CA GLU A 262 20.06 -11.44 -6.65
C GLU A 262 19.13 -10.25 -6.29
N ASN A 263 19.11 -9.84 -5.01
CA ASN A 263 18.20 -8.83 -4.45
C ASN A 263 16.72 -9.15 -4.66
N LEU A 264 16.35 -10.41 -4.46
CA LEU A 264 14.99 -10.92 -4.56
C LEU A 264 14.60 -11.70 -3.30
N ILE A 265 13.31 -11.71 -2.99
CA ILE A 265 12.71 -12.65 -2.03
C ILE A 265 11.42 -13.25 -2.60
N GLU A 266 11.02 -14.42 -2.10
CA GLU A 266 9.71 -15.01 -2.36
C GLU A 266 8.78 -14.76 -1.17
N PRO A 267 7.66 -14.03 -1.36
CA PRO A 267 6.71 -13.77 -0.28
C PRO A 267 5.63 -14.86 -0.13
N ASN A 268 5.99 -16.14 -0.34
CA ASN A 268 5.01 -17.22 -0.50
C ASN A 268 4.48 -17.79 0.82
N ALA A 269 5.25 -17.72 1.91
CA ALA A 269 4.92 -18.32 3.19
C ALA A 269 5.28 -17.37 4.31
N LEU A 270 4.77 -16.15 4.21
CA LEU A 270 4.95 -15.13 5.23
C LEU A 270 3.94 -15.36 6.36
N GLU A 271 4.41 -15.37 7.58
CA GLU A 271 3.59 -15.46 8.78
C GLU A 271 3.65 -14.16 9.58
N ILE A 272 2.63 -13.91 10.39
CA ILE A 272 2.58 -12.75 11.27
C ILE A 272 3.29 -13.06 12.58
N TRP A 273 4.16 -12.16 13.01
CA TRP A 273 4.96 -12.24 14.22
C TRP A 273 4.77 -11.01 15.10
N VAL A 274 5.01 -11.17 16.37
CA VAL A 274 4.99 -10.09 17.37
C VAL A 274 6.21 -10.21 18.26
N MET A 275 6.77 -9.06 18.66
CA MET A 275 7.82 -8.96 19.67
C MET A 275 7.58 -7.74 20.56
N ASN A 276 8.29 -7.65 21.70
CA ASN A 276 8.38 -6.41 22.44
C ASN A 276 9.17 -5.37 21.66
N SER A 277 8.94 -4.09 21.91
CA SER A 277 9.58 -3.00 21.15
C SER A 277 11.09 -2.86 21.39
N ASP A 278 11.66 -3.61 22.31
CA ASP A 278 13.11 -3.75 22.55
C ASP A 278 13.75 -4.93 21.79
N GLY A 279 12.94 -5.75 21.09
CA GLY A 279 13.32 -6.95 20.35
C GLY A 279 13.22 -8.25 21.16
N SER A 280 12.79 -8.23 22.41
CA SER A 280 12.56 -9.41 23.22
C SER A 280 11.19 -10.06 22.92
N ASP A 281 10.96 -11.28 23.45
CA ASP A 281 9.69 -12.02 23.39
C ASP A 281 9.15 -12.16 21.93
N LYS A 282 10.03 -12.52 20.99
CA LYS A 282 9.64 -12.81 19.61
C LYS A 282 8.79 -14.06 19.55
N ARG A 283 7.65 -14.00 18.88
CA ARG A 283 6.78 -15.16 18.71
C ARG A 283 5.95 -15.08 17.43
N GLN A 284 5.79 -16.20 16.82
CA GLN A 284 4.89 -16.39 15.68
C GLN A 284 3.44 -16.36 16.16
N VAL A 285 2.59 -15.59 15.46
CA VAL A 285 1.16 -15.45 15.76
C VAL A 285 0.32 -16.33 14.83
N THR A 286 0.67 -16.39 13.55
CA THR A 286 -0.03 -17.23 12.57
C THR A 286 0.83 -18.40 12.13
N SER A 287 0.17 -19.49 11.70
CA SER A 287 0.80 -20.66 11.08
C SER A 287 -0.13 -21.15 9.97
N LEU A 288 -0.34 -20.30 8.96
CA LEU A 288 -1.29 -20.53 7.89
C LEU A 288 -0.67 -21.22 6.69
N GLY A 289 0.66 -21.18 6.55
CA GLY A 289 1.41 -21.78 5.46
C GLY A 289 1.17 -21.12 4.10
N VAL A 290 0.73 -19.86 4.12
CA VAL A 290 0.40 -19.04 2.95
C VAL A 290 1.02 -17.66 3.07
N ALA A 291 0.84 -16.79 2.07
CA ALA A 291 1.30 -15.42 2.16
C ALA A 291 0.38 -14.60 3.07
N SER A 292 0.93 -14.10 4.19
CA SER A 292 0.26 -13.17 5.11
C SER A 292 1.14 -11.92 5.29
N PHE A 293 0.61 -10.72 5.04
CA PHE A 293 1.40 -9.49 5.06
C PHE A 293 0.61 -8.26 5.49
N ALA A 294 1.28 -7.12 5.59
CA ALA A 294 0.73 -5.83 6.01
C ALA A 294 -0.04 -5.92 7.35
N PRO A 295 0.57 -6.47 8.41
CA PRO A 295 -0.10 -6.56 9.69
C PRO A 295 -0.22 -5.20 10.36
N TYR A 296 -1.33 -4.98 11.06
CA TYR A 296 -1.56 -3.78 11.87
C TYR A 296 -2.32 -4.15 13.16
N PHE A 297 -2.00 -3.49 14.28
CA PHE A 297 -2.75 -3.73 15.52
C PHE A 297 -4.14 -3.11 15.46
N LEU A 298 -5.16 -3.83 15.95
CA LEU A 298 -6.46 -3.25 16.22
C LEU A 298 -6.35 -2.20 17.35
N PRO A 299 -7.33 -1.30 17.46
CA PRO A 299 -7.34 -0.26 18.49
C PRO A 299 -7.28 -0.80 19.92
N ASP A 300 -7.75 -2.02 20.16
CA ASP A 300 -7.71 -2.72 21.45
C ASP A 300 -6.30 -3.19 21.88
N GLY A 301 -5.34 -3.18 20.93
CA GLY A 301 -3.99 -3.67 21.15
C GLY A 301 -3.86 -5.18 21.45
N LYS A 302 -4.95 -5.95 21.28
CA LYS A 302 -5.04 -7.39 21.54
C LYS A 302 -5.22 -8.23 20.30
N ARG A 303 -5.61 -7.62 19.21
CA ARG A 303 -5.83 -8.27 17.90
C ARG A 303 -4.98 -7.62 16.83
N ILE A 304 -4.74 -8.35 15.75
CA ILE A 304 -3.98 -7.92 14.58
C ILE A 304 -4.86 -8.14 13.37
N ILE A 305 -4.99 -7.12 12.51
CA ILE A 305 -5.55 -7.23 11.16
C ILE A 305 -4.40 -7.37 10.16
N PHE A 306 -4.57 -8.20 9.14
CA PHE A 306 -3.54 -8.44 8.11
C PHE A 306 -4.19 -8.91 6.81
N ALA A 307 -3.46 -8.85 5.70
CA ALA A 307 -3.87 -9.41 4.43
C ALA A 307 -3.33 -10.83 4.26
N SER A 308 -4.14 -11.76 3.76
CA SER A 308 -3.73 -13.13 3.50
C SER A 308 -4.50 -13.76 2.33
N ASN A 309 -3.84 -14.65 1.61
CA ASN A 309 -4.49 -15.51 0.61
C ASN A 309 -4.95 -16.85 1.17
N TYR A 310 -5.08 -16.97 2.50
CA TYR A 310 -5.65 -18.15 3.15
C TYR A 310 -7.08 -18.40 2.66
N PRO A 311 -7.53 -19.67 2.46
CA PRO A 311 -6.80 -20.90 2.81
C PRO A 311 -5.92 -21.47 1.68
N SER A 312 -5.69 -20.78 0.59
CA SER A 312 -5.00 -21.39 -0.56
C SER A 312 -3.75 -20.61 -0.99
N ILE A 313 -2.57 -21.20 -0.81
CA ILE A 313 -1.29 -20.65 -1.29
C ILE A 313 -1.26 -20.41 -2.81
N ARG A 314 -2.13 -21.03 -3.57
CA ARG A 314 -2.23 -20.86 -5.03
C ARG A 314 -3.17 -19.73 -5.42
N SER A 315 -4.00 -19.23 -4.48
CA SER A 315 -4.87 -18.10 -4.73
C SER A 315 -4.04 -16.81 -4.88
N ARG A 316 -4.48 -15.98 -5.78
CA ARG A 316 -4.04 -14.59 -5.88
C ARG A 316 -5.01 -13.63 -5.21
N ASP A 317 -6.07 -14.18 -4.63
CA ASP A 317 -7.10 -13.43 -3.93
C ASP A 317 -6.64 -13.23 -2.49
N PHE A 318 -6.46 -12.01 -2.12
CA PHE A 318 -6.09 -11.64 -0.76
C PHE A 318 -7.27 -10.95 -0.10
N ASN A 319 -7.55 -11.35 1.12
CA ASN A 319 -8.56 -10.73 1.96
C ASN A 319 -7.97 -10.28 3.29
N LEU A 320 -8.68 -9.43 4.01
CA LEU A 320 -8.32 -9.03 5.35
C LEU A 320 -8.79 -10.07 6.36
N PHE A 321 -7.93 -10.38 7.31
CA PHE A 321 -8.17 -11.28 8.43
C PHE A 321 -7.82 -10.60 9.73
N VAL A 322 -8.48 -11.00 10.80
CA VAL A 322 -8.15 -10.60 12.19
C VAL A 322 -7.78 -11.85 12.97
N VAL A 323 -6.79 -11.72 13.85
CA VAL A 323 -6.37 -12.78 14.79
C VAL A 323 -5.98 -12.16 16.13
N GLY A 324 -6.20 -12.86 17.24
CA GLY A 324 -5.66 -12.47 18.53
C GLY A 324 -4.13 -12.51 18.54
N ILE A 325 -3.49 -11.64 19.31
CA ILE A 325 -2.03 -11.67 19.45
C ILE A 325 -1.52 -13.01 20.05
N ASP A 326 -2.40 -13.81 20.64
CA ASP A 326 -2.15 -15.17 21.13
C ASP A 326 -2.31 -16.24 20.05
N GLY A 327 -2.60 -15.86 18.80
CA GLY A 327 -2.81 -16.75 17.67
C GLY A 327 -4.21 -17.35 17.58
N LYS A 328 -5.15 -16.98 18.44
CA LYS A 328 -6.51 -17.52 18.47
C LYS A 328 -7.51 -16.59 17.79
N GLY A 329 -8.68 -17.17 17.44
CA GLY A 329 -9.81 -16.41 16.93
C GLY A 329 -9.55 -15.81 15.55
N LEU A 330 -8.93 -16.58 14.64
CA LEU A 330 -8.78 -16.17 13.24
C LEU A 330 -10.16 -15.95 12.61
N GLU A 331 -10.39 -14.77 12.07
CA GLU A 331 -11.64 -14.37 11.41
C GLU A 331 -11.35 -13.66 10.09
N GLN A 332 -12.08 -14.03 9.05
CA GLN A 332 -12.03 -13.33 7.75
C GLN A 332 -12.95 -12.11 7.81
N ILE A 333 -12.43 -10.96 7.41
CA ILE A 333 -13.10 -9.66 7.48
C ILE A 333 -13.67 -9.23 6.13
N THR A 334 -12.88 -9.40 5.05
CA THR A 334 -13.32 -9.06 3.69
C THR A 334 -13.47 -10.31 2.84
N PHE A 335 -14.31 -10.21 1.80
CA PHE A 335 -14.71 -11.36 0.97
C PHE A 335 -14.68 -10.98 -0.52
N ASN A 336 -13.67 -10.24 -0.92
CA ASN A 336 -13.44 -9.85 -2.30
C ASN A 336 -12.79 -11.01 -3.07
N ASP A 337 -13.20 -11.21 -4.33
CA ASP A 337 -12.69 -12.28 -5.20
C ASP A 337 -11.30 -11.96 -5.78
N THR A 338 -10.65 -10.89 -5.32
CA THR A 338 -9.40 -10.44 -5.89
C THR A 338 -8.40 -9.99 -4.82
N PHE A 339 -8.28 -8.71 -4.50
CA PHE A 339 -7.26 -8.20 -3.59
C PHE A 339 -7.82 -7.16 -2.63
N ASP A 340 -7.65 -7.41 -1.34
CA ASP A 340 -7.76 -6.46 -0.25
C ASP A 340 -6.48 -6.53 0.61
N GLY A 341 -5.86 -5.39 0.90
CA GLY A 341 -4.60 -5.37 1.65
C GLY A 341 -4.28 -4.02 2.29
N PHE A 342 -3.19 -3.97 3.01
CA PHE A 342 -2.65 -2.76 3.67
C PHE A 342 -3.67 -2.06 4.57
N PRO A 343 -4.26 -2.78 5.55
CA PRO A 343 -5.23 -2.19 6.45
C PRO A 343 -4.57 -1.30 7.50
N MET A 344 -5.21 -0.16 7.81
CA MET A 344 -4.83 0.68 8.94
C MET A 344 -6.06 1.31 9.59
N PHE A 345 -6.13 1.31 10.92
CA PHE A 345 -7.16 2.00 11.66
C PHE A 345 -6.87 3.50 11.81
N SER A 346 -7.93 4.30 11.81
CA SER A 346 -7.84 5.71 12.18
C SER A 346 -7.38 5.86 13.64
N PRO A 347 -6.82 7.02 14.01
CA PRO A 347 -6.34 7.25 15.38
C PRO A 347 -7.42 7.09 16.46
N ASP A 348 -8.70 7.33 16.13
CA ASP A 348 -9.84 7.11 17.03
C ASP A 348 -10.36 5.66 17.01
N GLY A 349 -9.84 4.82 16.11
CA GLY A 349 -10.23 3.41 15.96
C GLY A 349 -11.56 3.16 15.26
N ARG A 350 -12.23 4.21 14.77
CA ARG A 350 -13.59 4.11 14.21
C ARG A 350 -13.62 3.82 12.71
N LYS A 351 -12.52 4.02 12.03
CA LYS A 351 -12.42 3.81 10.57
C LYS A 351 -11.28 2.88 10.24
N LEU A 352 -11.49 2.10 9.19
CA LEU A 352 -10.47 1.29 8.53
C LEU A 352 -10.22 1.86 7.13
N VAL A 353 -8.96 2.12 6.79
CA VAL A 353 -8.52 2.35 5.41
C VAL A 353 -7.81 1.09 4.92
N PHE A 354 -8.00 0.75 3.65
CA PHE A 354 -7.36 -0.41 3.01
C PHE A 354 -7.24 -0.20 1.50
N ALA A 355 -6.35 -0.92 0.88
CA ALA A 355 -6.23 -0.98 -0.58
C ALA A 355 -7.06 -2.15 -1.11
N SER A 356 -7.76 -1.93 -2.21
CA SER A 356 -8.59 -2.95 -2.86
C SER A 356 -8.64 -2.73 -4.36
N ASN A 357 -8.78 -3.81 -5.12
CA ASN A 357 -9.11 -3.75 -6.53
C ASN A 357 -10.59 -4.07 -6.81
N ARG A 358 -11.43 -4.14 -5.76
CA ARG A 358 -12.89 -4.12 -5.95
C ARG A 358 -13.30 -2.88 -6.77
N ASN A 359 -14.26 -3.01 -7.65
CA ASN A 359 -14.71 -1.94 -8.54
C ASN A 359 -13.58 -1.35 -9.43
N ALA A 360 -12.49 -2.09 -9.67
CA ALA A 360 -11.44 -1.69 -10.61
C ALA A 360 -11.98 -1.62 -12.04
N LYS A 361 -11.72 -0.52 -12.73
CA LYS A 361 -12.15 -0.34 -14.13
C LYS A 361 -11.14 -0.93 -15.12
N THR A 362 -9.89 -0.92 -14.76
CA THR A 362 -8.78 -1.43 -15.56
C THR A 362 -8.07 -2.56 -14.79
N ARG A 363 -7.70 -3.61 -15.50
CA ARG A 363 -6.92 -4.69 -14.91
C ARG A 363 -5.59 -4.14 -14.37
N GLY A 364 -5.33 -4.40 -13.08
CA GLY A 364 -4.14 -3.91 -12.38
C GLY A 364 -4.40 -2.66 -11.54
N ASP A 365 -5.55 -1.99 -11.70
CA ASP A 365 -5.92 -0.91 -10.80
C ASP A 365 -6.09 -1.44 -9.37
N THR A 366 -5.52 -0.74 -8.42
CA THR A 366 -5.77 -0.90 -6.99
C THR A 366 -6.11 0.46 -6.41
N ASN A 367 -7.14 0.53 -5.60
CA ASN A 367 -7.65 1.79 -5.09
C ASN A 367 -7.67 1.82 -3.55
N VAL A 368 -7.62 3.01 -2.99
CA VAL A 368 -7.78 3.26 -1.55
C VAL A 368 -9.27 3.30 -1.22
N PHE A 369 -9.66 2.53 -0.23
CA PHE A 369 -11.01 2.49 0.34
C PHE A 369 -10.97 2.86 1.82
N ILE A 370 -12.08 3.40 2.31
CA ILE A 370 -12.31 3.71 3.72
C ILE A 370 -13.68 3.19 4.12
N ALA A 371 -13.76 2.64 5.32
CA ALA A 371 -15.01 2.13 5.91
C ALA A 371 -15.13 2.57 7.37
N ASP A 372 -16.36 2.63 7.88
CA ASP A 372 -16.61 2.66 9.31
C ASP A 372 -16.42 1.24 9.87
N TRP A 373 -15.68 1.12 10.98
CA TRP A 373 -15.44 -0.15 11.67
C TRP A 373 -16.51 -0.43 12.71
N ILE A 374 -17.07 -1.63 12.65
CA ILE A 374 -18.05 -2.15 13.62
C ILE A 374 -17.43 -3.36 14.32
N GLU A 375 -17.43 -3.36 15.67
CA GLU A 375 -16.92 -4.46 16.51
C GLU A 375 -17.81 -5.71 16.40
#